data_d28789ce3cacd3bd07b7ea2f085463b5
#
_entry.id   d28789ce3cacd3bd07b7ea2f085463b5
#
_cell.length_a   1.000
_cell.length_b   1.000
_cell.length_c   1.000
_cell.angle_alpha   90.00
_cell.angle_beta   90.00
_cell.angle_gamma   90.00
#
_symmetry.space_group_name_H-M   'P 1'
#
loop_
_entity.id
_entity.type
_entity.pdbx_description
1 polymer ?
#
loop_
_entity_poly.entity_id
_entity_poly.type
_entity_poly.pdbx_seq_one_letter_code
_entity_poly.pdbx_strand_id
1 'polypeptide(L)'
;MPCILEADVDTIVAKPVPFASVYVTLTKQAHIELVMQAAYWKSSHHRATLRLHWAELEHRGALDQAALREAALRSELEVAQAKIRDLQQRVFGRKSERSKGANESQASASGRSRGHQQGKPGHGRKMHPHLPEHVQDIELASATCPQCGLGLSEFPGTEDSEVVELEVKAYRRVIRRRRYRPTCSCGCLPGIVTAPAPARLIERGKFGVSVWTSVLLDKFLYGRPSHRLLQDLADHGLNMAPGTLAGGLKTLAPLFAPLEQAFVQKLRAASHWHADETRWAVFIDVAGKVGHRWYLWVFHSNAVVHYVLNASRSAQVIESELAGVERGIISCDRYSAYKKFARLHPGVVLAFCWAHVRRDLLELANSYPDLSAWAFAGVDAIGALYHLNGLRLQAPEGSPQRATHHTQLEQAVQDMAQRRTLVLADPLLLAAPAAKVLQSMAVHWGGLTVFVDHPWIPMDNNTAESDMRGPVVGRKNFYGSASQWSGELAATMYSLMMTLRLWKINPRTWLGAYLQACVDNGNRAPNDIAPFLPWAMQAPQLAAMRACAPAHTHVEGIDSS
;
A
#
# COMPACT_ATOMS: atom_id res chain seq x y z
N MET A 1 -46.32 24.99 -2.85
CA MET A 1 -47.12 26.19 -2.45
C MET A 1 -48.45 25.72 -1.93
N PRO A 2 -48.77 26.00 -0.69
CA PRO A 2 -50.08 26.53 -0.36
C PRO A 2 -49.92 27.82 0.44
N CYS A 3 -50.78 28.80 0.11
CA CYS A 3 -50.90 30.08 0.77
C CYS A 3 -51.21 29.88 2.25
N ILE A 4 -50.39 30.43 3.12
CA ILE A 4 -50.73 30.66 4.53
C ILE A 4 -51.43 32.00 4.54
N LEU A 5 -52.73 31.95 4.78
CA LEU A 5 -53.51 33.13 5.17
C LEU A 5 -53.04 33.56 6.58
N GLU A 6 -52.39 34.71 6.64
CA GLU A 6 -52.22 35.45 7.88
C GLU A 6 -53.63 35.84 8.36
N ALA A 7 -54.10 35.20 9.45
CA ALA A 7 -55.26 35.66 10.14
C ALA A 7 -54.84 36.80 11.07
N ASP A 8 -55.16 38.01 10.65
CA ASP A 8 -55.14 39.19 11.52
C ASP A 8 -55.86 38.89 12.82
N VAL A 9 -55.17 39.10 13.93
CA VAL A 9 -55.79 39.11 15.26
C VAL A 9 -56.52 40.44 15.41
N ASP A 10 -57.67 40.50 14.76
CA ASP A 10 -58.56 41.61 14.99
C ASP A 10 -59.04 41.57 16.42
N THR A 11 -58.74 42.62 17.13
CA THR A 11 -59.26 43.01 18.43
C THR A 11 -60.77 42.79 18.44
N ILE A 12 -61.28 41.80 19.17
CA ILE A 12 -62.71 41.63 19.42
C ILE A 12 -63.13 42.80 20.24
N VAL A 13 -63.53 43.87 19.58
CA VAL A 13 -64.32 44.94 20.23
C VAL A 13 -65.66 44.33 20.58
N ALA A 14 -65.91 44.13 21.85
CA ALA A 14 -67.18 43.66 22.36
C ALA A 14 -68.28 44.59 21.85
N LYS A 15 -69.10 44.12 20.89
CA LYS A 15 -70.34 44.85 20.51
C LYS A 15 -71.19 45.03 21.74
N PRO A 16 -71.72 46.24 22.01
CA PRO A 16 -72.56 46.47 23.12
C PRO A 16 -73.80 45.57 23.02
N VAL A 17 -74.10 44.84 24.11
CA VAL A 17 -75.23 43.94 24.18
C VAL A 17 -76.49 44.75 23.97
N PRO A 18 -77.40 44.39 23.05
CA PRO A 18 -78.54 45.23 22.66
C PRO A 18 -79.75 45.03 23.62
N PHE A 19 -79.48 45.05 24.88
CA PHE A 19 -80.56 44.99 25.87
C PHE A 19 -80.50 46.26 26.69
N ALA A 20 -81.46 47.16 26.42
CA ALA A 20 -81.84 48.22 27.37
C ALA A 20 -82.09 47.59 28.74
N SER A 21 -81.62 48.24 29.79
CA SER A 21 -81.73 47.78 31.17
C SER A 21 -83.14 47.40 31.52
N VAL A 22 -83.48 46.12 31.35
CA VAL A 22 -84.70 45.53 31.85
C VAL A 22 -84.41 45.07 33.27
N TYR A 23 -84.97 45.72 34.24
CA TYR A 23 -84.93 45.27 35.64
C TYR A 23 -85.75 43.98 35.76
N VAL A 24 -85.11 42.88 36.00
CA VAL A 24 -85.75 41.60 36.31
C VAL A 24 -85.74 41.45 37.84
N THR A 25 -86.90 41.36 38.47
CA THR A 25 -87.00 41.08 39.89
C THR A 25 -86.78 39.58 40.11
N LEU A 26 -85.69 39.22 40.70
CA LEU A 26 -85.31 37.82 40.99
C LEU A 26 -85.51 37.56 42.48
N THR A 27 -85.94 36.36 42.85
CA THR A 27 -85.89 35.92 44.24
C THR A 27 -84.38 35.81 44.63
N LYS A 28 -84.11 36.00 45.94
CA LYS A 28 -82.76 35.89 46.46
C LYS A 28 -82.10 34.56 46.07
N GLN A 29 -82.84 33.49 46.02
CA GLN A 29 -82.40 32.17 45.63
C GLN A 29 -82.06 32.12 44.15
N ALA A 30 -82.86 32.61 43.24
CA ALA A 30 -82.61 32.67 41.80
C ALA A 30 -81.41 33.55 41.48
N HIS A 31 -81.16 34.63 42.22
CA HIS A 31 -79.94 35.44 42.06
C HIS A 31 -78.70 34.66 42.47
N ILE A 32 -78.69 33.93 43.57
CA ILE A 32 -77.58 33.10 44.02
C ILE A 32 -77.27 32.01 42.98
N GLU A 33 -78.33 31.35 42.47
CA GLU A 33 -78.14 30.32 41.43
C GLU A 33 -77.49 30.88 40.15
N LEU A 34 -77.95 32.07 39.67
CA LEU A 34 -77.35 32.73 38.51
C LEU A 34 -75.88 33.11 38.74
N VAL A 35 -75.52 33.64 39.89
CA VAL A 35 -74.13 33.97 40.26
C VAL A 35 -73.31 32.72 40.35
N MET A 36 -73.81 31.64 40.91
CA MET A 36 -73.10 30.34 40.95
C MET A 36 -72.92 29.75 39.57
N GLN A 37 -73.93 29.79 38.69
CA GLN A 37 -73.80 29.34 37.28
C GLN A 37 -72.81 30.19 36.52
N ALA A 38 -72.87 31.53 36.65
CA ALA A 38 -71.87 32.41 35.98
C ALA A 38 -70.45 32.13 36.45
N ALA A 39 -70.23 31.93 37.74
CA ALA A 39 -68.93 31.54 38.30
C ALA A 39 -68.45 30.17 37.77
N TYR A 40 -69.38 29.20 37.71
CA TYR A 40 -69.08 27.88 37.13
C TYR A 40 -68.68 27.97 35.66
N TRP A 41 -69.45 28.68 34.83
CA TRP A 41 -69.15 28.82 33.42
C TRP A 41 -67.84 29.60 33.20
N LYS A 42 -67.59 30.67 33.95
CA LYS A 42 -66.31 31.41 33.91
C LYS A 42 -65.13 30.53 34.27
N SER A 43 -65.25 29.72 35.33
CA SER A 43 -64.23 28.75 35.73
C SER A 43 -64.01 27.62 34.66
N SER A 44 -65.13 27.14 34.08
CA SER A 44 -65.11 26.12 33.04
C SER A 44 -64.45 26.63 31.76
N HIS A 45 -64.81 27.86 31.34
CA HIS A 45 -64.18 28.52 30.20
C HIS A 45 -62.63 28.71 30.39
N HIS A 46 -62.27 29.23 31.57
CA HIS A 46 -60.82 29.39 31.87
C HIS A 46 -60.07 28.07 31.86
N ARG A 47 -60.60 26.98 32.39
CA ARG A 47 -59.99 25.64 32.31
C ARG A 47 -59.90 25.10 30.88
N ALA A 48 -60.94 25.39 30.07
CA ALA A 48 -60.89 25.00 28.64
C ALA A 48 -59.84 25.77 27.87
N THR A 49 -59.69 27.07 28.09
CA THR A 49 -58.69 27.93 27.47
C THR A 49 -57.23 27.47 27.83
N LEU A 50 -57.03 27.18 29.13
CA LEU A 50 -55.77 26.64 29.59
C LEU A 50 -55.44 25.29 28.93
N ARG A 51 -56.40 24.39 28.80
CA ARG A 51 -56.22 23.09 28.13
C ARG A 51 -55.86 23.27 26.67
N LEU A 52 -56.51 24.17 25.95
CA LEU A 52 -56.15 24.49 24.54
C LEU A 52 -54.75 25.04 24.45
N HIS A 53 -54.38 25.98 25.31
CA HIS A 53 -53.01 26.53 25.30
C HIS A 53 -51.94 25.45 25.58
N TRP A 54 -52.16 24.58 26.55
CA TRP A 54 -51.24 23.45 26.79
C TRP A 54 -51.17 22.49 25.61
N ALA A 55 -52.28 22.15 24.97
CA ALA A 55 -52.32 21.31 23.79
C ALA A 55 -51.59 21.95 22.60
N GLU A 56 -51.69 23.26 22.41
CA GLU A 56 -50.96 24.01 21.39
C GLU A 56 -49.44 23.99 21.64
N LEU A 57 -49.02 24.15 22.91
CA LEU A 57 -47.59 24.06 23.29
C LEU A 57 -47.04 22.66 23.07
N GLU A 58 -47.77 21.62 23.48
CA GLU A 58 -47.39 20.23 23.24
C GLU A 58 -47.29 19.92 21.73
N HIS A 59 -48.26 20.38 20.95
CA HIS A 59 -48.26 20.19 19.50
C HIS A 59 -47.10 20.91 18.84
N ARG A 60 -46.79 22.15 19.22
CA ARG A 60 -45.62 22.89 18.73
C ARG A 60 -44.32 22.18 19.09
N GLY A 61 -44.16 21.73 20.34
CA GLY A 61 -42.98 20.96 20.75
C GLY A 61 -42.83 19.65 19.99
N ALA A 62 -43.93 18.96 19.65
CA ALA A 62 -43.89 17.75 18.83
C ALA A 62 -43.49 18.05 17.39
N LEU A 63 -43.95 19.16 16.80
CA LEU A 63 -43.55 19.60 15.47
C LEU A 63 -42.06 19.96 15.44
N ASP A 64 -41.53 20.68 16.41
CA ASP A 64 -40.11 21.03 16.50
C ASP A 64 -39.23 19.76 16.63
N GLN A 65 -39.66 18.81 17.45
CA GLN A 65 -38.95 17.51 17.55
C GLN A 65 -39.02 16.71 16.24
N ALA A 66 -40.17 16.74 15.55
CA ALA A 66 -40.28 16.08 14.23
C ALA A 66 -39.37 16.72 13.20
N ALA A 67 -39.30 18.06 13.15
CA ALA A 67 -38.42 18.80 12.27
C ALA A 67 -36.93 18.48 12.54
N LEU A 68 -36.51 18.40 13.79
CA LEU A 68 -35.17 18.00 14.18
C LEU A 68 -34.84 16.55 13.77
N ARG A 69 -35.80 15.63 13.95
CA ARG A 69 -35.63 14.24 13.49
C ARG A 69 -35.54 14.16 11.97
N GLU A 70 -36.37 14.90 11.26
CA GLU A 70 -36.32 14.94 9.79
C GLU A 70 -34.99 15.49 9.29
N ALA A 71 -34.46 16.57 9.88
CA ALA A 71 -33.16 17.13 9.54
C ALA A 71 -32.02 16.11 9.79
N ALA A 72 -32.07 15.39 10.91
CA ALA A 72 -31.09 14.33 11.20
C ALA A 72 -31.16 13.19 10.18
N LEU A 73 -32.35 12.70 9.86
CA LEU A 73 -32.53 11.63 8.86
C LEU A 73 -32.11 12.07 7.45
N ARG A 74 -32.36 13.31 7.07
CA ARG A 74 -31.86 13.87 5.78
C ARG A 74 -30.36 13.86 5.73
N SER A 75 -29.69 14.26 6.82
CA SER A 75 -28.23 14.21 6.91
C SER A 75 -27.68 12.79 6.84
N GLU A 76 -28.29 11.83 7.52
CA GLU A 76 -27.91 10.42 7.45
C GLU A 76 -28.10 9.83 6.04
N LEU A 77 -29.20 10.19 5.37
CA LEU A 77 -29.48 9.77 4.01
C LEU A 77 -28.42 10.31 3.03
N GLU A 78 -28.03 11.57 3.17
CA GLU A 78 -26.98 12.18 2.34
C GLU A 78 -25.65 11.46 2.52
N VAL A 79 -25.26 11.17 3.77
CA VAL A 79 -24.04 10.40 4.08
C VAL A 79 -24.10 8.98 3.49
N ALA A 80 -25.26 8.31 3.58
CA ALA A 80 -25.44 6.98 3.00
C ALA A 80 -25.35 7.00 1.46
N GLN A 81 -25.96 7.99 0.81
CA GLN A 81 -25.88 8.17 -0.63
C GLN A 81 -24.45 8.49 -1.10
N ALA A 82 -23.72 9.33 -0.34
CA ALA A 82 -22.31 9.60 -0.60
C ALA A 82 -21.47 8.33 -0.53
N LYS A 83 -21.71 7.49 0.49
CA LYS A 83 -21.04 6.20 0.64
C LYS A 83 -21.35 5.23 -0.50
N ILE A 84 -22.58 5.22 -1.01
CA ILE A 84 -22.96 4.42 -2.18
C ILE A 84 -22.21 4.90 -3.43
N ARG A 85 -22.15 6.23 -3.68
CA ARG A 85 -21.39 6.79 -4.80
C ARG A 85 -19.90 6.44 -4.73
N ASP A 86 -19.30 6.55 -3.54
CA ASP A 86 -17.90 6.14 -3.32
C ASP A 86 -17.68 4.65 -3.59
N LEU A 87 -18.57 3.78 -3.08
CA LEU A 87 -18.49 2.33 -3.33
C LEU A 87 -18.66 2.00 -4.81
N GLN A 88 -19.60 2.65 -5.50
CA GLN A 88 -19.79 2.48 -6.95
C GLN A 88 -18.54 2.91 -7.72
N GLN A 89 -17.92 4.03 -7.35
CA GLN A 89 -16.67 4.50 -7.96
C GLN A 89 -15.50 3.53 -7.70
N ARG A 90 -15.41 2.95 -6.51
CA ARG A 90 -14.38 1.95 -6.19
C ARG A 90 -14.57 0.62 -6.94
N VAL A 91 -15.79 0.22 -7.18
CA VAL A 91 -16.11 -1.07 -7.85
C VAL A 91 -16.12 -0.92 -9.37
N PHE A 92 -16.76 0.11 -9.90
CA PHE A 92 -17.04 0.29 -11.34
C PHE A 92 -16.29 1.48 -11.96
N GLY A 93 -15.73 2.40 -11.14
CA GLY A 93 -15.02 3.57 -11.61
C GLY A 93 -13.66 3.25 -12.21
N ARG A 94 -13.12 4.18 -13.01
CA ARG A 94 -11.76 4.09 -13.55
C ARG A 94 -10.76 4.08 -12.41
N LYS A 95 -9.90 3.08 -12.36
CA LYS A 95 -8.83 2.92 -11.36
C LYS A 95 -7.64 3.88 -11.58
N SER A 96 -7.73 4.80 -12.56
CA SER A 96 -6.71 5.80 -12.84
C SER A 96 -7.04 7.11 -12.13
N GLU A 97 -6.10 7.64 -11.36
CA GLU A 97 -6.19 8.94 -10.70
C GLU A 97 -6.12 10.14 -11.69
N ARG A 98 -5.91 9.90 -12.98
CA ARG A 98 -5.98 10.96 -13.99
C ARG A 98 -7.42 11.43 -14.10
N SER A 99 -7.71 12.54 -13.45
CA SER A 99 -8.98 13.24 -13.60
C SER A 99 -9.16 13.63 -15.06
N LYS A 100 -10.35 13.45 -15.60
CA LYS A 100 -10.83 14.30 -16.67
C LYS A 100 -11.16 15.66 -16.02
N GLY A 101 -10.11 16.37 -15.56
CA GLY A 101 -10.25 17.78 -15.17
C GLY A 101 -10.65 18.60 -16.38
N ALA A 102 -11.33 19.71 -16.14
CA ALA A 102 -11.93 20.66 -17.07
C ALA A 102 -11.06 21.16 -18.26
N ASN A 103 -10.02 20.47 -18.62
CA ASN A 103 -9.11 20.72 -19.73
C ASN A 103 -9.35 19.86 -20.97
N GLU A 104 -10.56 19.28 -21.17
CA GLU A 104 -10.89 18.70 -22.49
C GLU A 104 -10.91 19.75 -23.61
N SER A 105 -11.03 21.04 -23.29
CA SER A 105 -10.95 22.12 -24.28
C SER A 105 -9.53 22.64 -24.58
N GLN A 106 -8.51 22.31 -23.75
CA GLN A 106 -7.12 22.70 -24.02
C GLN A 106 -6.17 21.51 -24.30
N ALA A 107 -6.59 20.27 -24.06
CA ALA A 107 -5.82 19.06 -24.41
C ALA A 107 -5.80 18.76 -25.92
N SER A 108 -6.48 19.55 -26.74
CA SER A 108 -6.45 19.42 -28.19
C SER A 108 -5.24 20.12 -28.86
N ALA A 109 -4.37 20.80 -28.11
CA ALA A 109 -3.21 21.47 -28.66
C ALA A 109 -1.98 20.59 -28.90
N SER A 110 -1.89 19.37 -28.38
CA SER A 110 -0.89 18.39 -28.78
C SER A 110 -1.58 17.24 -29.52
N GLY A 111 -1.81 17.42 -30.81
CA GLY A 111 -2.31 16.36 -31.72
C GLY A 111 -1.38 15.15 -31.87
N ARG A 112 -0.74 14.73 -30.77
CA ARG A 112 0.18 13.59 -30.73
C ARG A 112 -0.58 12.33 -30.37
N SER A 113 -0.75 11.45 -31.35
CA SER A 113 -1.28 10.10 -31.12
C SER A 113 -0.42 9.34 -30.09
N ARG A 114 -1.05 8.42 -29.32
CA ARG A 114 -0.30 7.46 -28.48
C ARG A 114 0.50 6.55 -29.41
N GLY A 115 1.82 6.49 -29.22
CA GLY A 115 2.73 5.67 -30.02
C GLY A 115 4.03 6.38 -30.35
N HIS A 116 4.81 5.77 -31.23
CA HIS A 116 6.08 6.34 -31.69
C HIS A 116 5.85 7.65 -32.42
N GLN A 117 6.53 8.71 -31.99
CA GLN A 117 6.41 10.05 -32.60
C GLN A 117 7.43 10.18 -33.73
N GLN A 118 7.00 10.67 -34.89
CA GLN A 118 7.87 10.92 -36.03
C GLN A 118 9.03 11.86 -35.66
N GLY A 119 10.27 11.47 -35.96
CA GLY A 119 11.47 12.24 -35.65
C GLY A 119 12.11 11.94 -34.29
N LYS A 120 11.55 11.06 -33.45
CA LYS A 120 12.27 10.54 -32.28
C LYS A 120 13.02 9.25 -32.67
N PRO A 121 14.25 9.03 -32.12
CA PRO A 121 14.95 7.78 -32.35
C PRO A 121 14.06 6.62 -31.88
N GLY A 122 13.87 5.63 -32.74
CA GLY A 122 13.13 4.42 -32.43
C GLY A 122 13.73 3.75 -31.21
N HIS A 123 12.89 3.12 -30.37
CA HIS A 123 13.38 2.16 -29.40
C HIS A 123 13.89 0.96 -30.21
N GLY A 124 15.17 0.98 -30.61
CA GLY A 124 15.82 -0.13 -31.30
C GLY A 124 15.66 -1.43 -30.51
N ARG A 125 15.72 -2.56 -31.19
CA ARG A 125 15.75 -3.89 -30.52
C ARG A 125 16.92 -3.89 -29.55
N LYS A 126 16.67 -4.29 -28.30
CA LYS A 126 17.73 -4.45 -27.31
C LYS A 126 18.52 -5.71 -27.70
N MET A 127 19.80 -5.53 -27.96
CA MET A 127 20.74 -6.63 -28.14
C MET A 127 20.99 -7.32 -26.79
N HIS A 128 21.28 -8.61 -26.81
CA HIS A 128 21.54 -9.43 -25.63
C HIS A 128 22.96 -10.07 -25.67
N PRO A 129 24.03 -9.30 -25.84
CA PRO A 129 25.40 -9.82 -26.04
C PRO A 129 25.97 -10.56 -24.83
N HIS A 130 25.25 -10.53 -23.69
CA HIS A 130 25.63 -11.22 -22.46
C HIS A 130 25.07 -12.65 -22.36
N LEU A 131 24.21 -13.04 -23.30
CA LEU A 131 23.69 -14.41 -23.36
C LEU A 131 24.67 -15.33 -24.10
N PRO A 132 24.73 -16.62 -23.73
CA PRO A 132 25.48 -17.62 -24.51
C PRO A 132 24.95 -17.67 -25.93
N GLU A 133 25.85 -17.75 -26.89
CA GLU A 133 25.54 -17.85 -28.30
C GLU A 133 25.55 -19.33 -28.73
N HIS A 134 24.48 -19.74 -29.39
CA HIS A 134 24.37 -21.05 -30.05
C HIS A 134 24.18 -20.83 -31.54
N VAL A 135 25.24 -21.03 -32.31
CA VAL A 135 25.21 -20.85 -33.77
C VAL A 135 24.56 -22.06 -34.41
N GLN A 136 23.62 -21.83 -35.29
CA GLN A 136 22.99 -22.83 -36.12
C GLN A 136 23.22 -22.44 -37.59
N ASP A 137 24.08 -23.17 -38.30
CA ASP A 137 24.27 -22.99 -39.71
C ASP A 137 23.13 -23.65 -40.50
N ILE A 138 22.55 -22.89 -41.42
CA ILE A 138 21.47 -23.37 -42.30
C ILE A 138 21.98 -23.35 -43.73
N GLU A 139 22.08 -24.51 -44.30
CA GLU A 139 22.49 -24.70 -45.68
C GLU A 139 21.29 -24.88 -46.60
N LEU A 140 21.49 -24.67 -47.90
CA LEU A 140 20.51 -24.95 -48.91
C LEU A 140 20.23 -26.47 -48.98
N ALA A 141 18.96 -26.87 -49.00
CA ALA A 141 18.58 -28.28 -49.18
C ALA A 141 19.10 -28.90 -50.48
N SER A 142 19.41 -28.08 -51.46
CA SER A 142 20.08 -28.46 -52.70
C SER A 142 20.93 -27.29 -53.18
N ALA A 143 22.22 -27.50 -53.33
CA ALA A 143 23.18 -26.51 -53.86
C ALA A 143 23.26 -26.58 -55.39
N THR A 144 22.11 -26.77 -56.08
CA THR A 144 22.02 -26.82 -57.54
C THR A 144 21.05 -25.78 -58.07
N CYS A 145 21.33 -25.21 -59.24
CA CYS A 145 20.46 -24.28 -59.91
C CYS A 145 19.14 -24.99 -60.34
N PRO A 146 17.98 -24.53 -59.94
CA PRO A 146 16.71 -25.17 -60.25
C PRO A 146 16.36 -25.12 -61.76
N GLN A 147 16.99 -24.26 -62.54
CA GLN A 147 16.73 -24.13 -63.98
C GLN A 147 17.69 -24.93 -64.86
N CYS A 148 18.98 -24.97 -64.55
CA CYS A 148 20.02 -25.59 -65.39
C CYS A 148 20.72 -26.79 -64.73
N GLY A 149 20.47 -27.11 -63.47
CA GLY A 149 21.06 -28.22 -62.73
C GLY A 149 22.52 -28.08 -62.33
N LEU A 150 23.21 -26.98 -62.68
CA LEU A 150 24.58 -26.74 -62.30
C LEU A 150 24.73 -26.45 -60.80
N GLY A 151 25.83 -26.88 -60.18
CA GLY A 151 26.14 -26.62 -58.78
C GLY A 151 26.28 -25.12 -58.48
N LEU A 152 25.77 -24.72 -57.36
CA LEU A 152 25.98 -23.38 -56.81
C LEU A 152 27.26 -23.41 -55.98
N SER A 153 28.10 -22.37 -56.10
CA SER A 153 29.27 -22.18 -55.24
C SER A 153 28.93 -21.29 -54.08
N GLU A 154 29.49 -21.59 -52.92
CA GLU A 154 29.31 -20.76 -51.71
C GLU A 154 29.89 -19.36 -51.94
N PHE A 155 29.13 -18.33 -51.53
CA PHE A 155 29.52 -16.93 -51.58
C PHE A 155 29.98 -16.50 -50.19
N PRO A 156 31.11 -15.77 -50.07
CA PRO A 156 31.66 -15.36 -48.78
C PRO A 156 30.68 -14.49 -47.97
N GLY A 157 30.49 -14.84 -46.70
CA GLY A 157 29.64 -14.13 -45.75
C GLY A 157 28.30 -14.84 -45.46
N THR A 158 27.70 -14.50 -44.35
CA THR A 158 26.42 -15.05 -43.88
C THR A 158 25.44 -13.92 -43.66
N GLU A 159 24.15 -14.19 -43.79
CA GLU A 159 23.08 -13.29 -43.36
C GLU A 159 22.57 -13.78 -42.01
N ASP A 160 22.99 -13.12 -40.93
CA ASP A 160 22.73 -13.55 -39.57
C ASP A 160 21.42 -12.95 -39.03
N SER A 161 20.68 -13.74 -38.30
CA SER A 161 19.49 -13.31 -37.55
C SER A 161 19.55 -13.85 -36.10
N GLU A 162 19.11 -13.05 -35.13
CA GLU A 162 19.12 -13.42 -33.73
C GLU A 162 17.71 -13.79 -33.25
N VAL A 163 17.58 -14.95 -32.61
CA VAL A 163 16.38 -15.40 -31.89
C VAL A 163 16.78 -15.68 -30.44
N VAL A 164 16.11 -15.06 -29.49
CA VAL A 164 16.38 -15.29 -28.06
C VAL A 164 15.45 -16.36 -27.54
N GLU A 165 16.01 -17.43 -27.00
CA GLU A 165 15.27 -18.56 -26.45
C GLU A 165 15.52 -18.71 -24.95
N LEU A 166 14.56 -19.29 -24.23
CA LEU A 166 14.67 -19.62 -22.81
C LEU A 166 14.31 -21.09 -22.59
N GLU A 167 15.28 -21.87 -22.13
CA GLU A 167 15.05 -23.26 -21.72
C GLU A 167 15.20 -23.38 -20.19
N VAL A 168 14.20 -23.96 -19.52
CA VAL A 168 14.26 -24.32 -18.10
C VAL A 168 14.22 -25.83 -17.98
N LYS A 169 15.31 -26.42 -17.48
CA LYS A 169 15.50 -27.88 -17.45
C LYS A 169 15.88 -28.36 -16.06
N ALA A 170 15.09 -29.28 -15.51
CA ALA A 170 15.46 -30.00 -14.30
C ALA A 170 16.41 -31.14 -14.65
N TYR A 171 17.44 -31.33 -13.85
CA TYR A 171 18.40 -32.42 -14.02
C TYR A 171 18.72 -33.13 -12.71
N ARG A 172 19.15 -34.37 -12.81
CA ARG A 172 19.54 -35.21 -11.69
C ARG A 172 21.07 -35.33 -11.60
N ARG A 173 21.66 -34.68 -10.59
CA ARG A 173 23.10 -34.85 -10.28
C ARG A 173 23.31 -36.12 -9.48
N VAL A 174 23.98 -37.12 -10.04
CA VAL A 174 24.33 -38.36 -9.38
C VAL A 174 25.71 -38.22 -8.71
N ILE A 175 25.75 -38.41 -7.41
CA ILE A 175 26.99 -38.34 -6.62
C ILE A 175 27.49 -39.76 -6.35
N ARG A 176 28.56 -40.15 -7.01
CA ARG A 176 29.23 -41.44 -6.85
C ARG A 176 30.35 -41.28 -5.86
N ARG A 177 30.25 -41.91 -4.69
CA ARG A 177 31.27 -41.89 -3.66
C ARG A 177 32.14 -43.17 -3.81
N ARG A 178 33.44 -42.98 -4.06
CA ARG A 178 34.39 -44.10 -4.15
C ARG A 178 34.55 -44.76 -2.78
N ARG A 179 34.69 -46.10 -2.77
CA ARG A 179 34.91 -46.95 -1.59
C ARG A 179 36.29 -47.51 -1.67
N TYR A 180 37.02 -47.48 -0.58
CA TYR A 180 38.40 -47.93 -0.47
C TYR A 180 38.52 -49.02 0.59
N ARG A 181 39.40 -49.99 0.34
CA ARG A 181 39.77 -51.00 1.29
C ARG A 181 41.22 -50.82 1.69
N PRO A 182 41.62 -50.91 2.98
CA PRO A 182 43.00 -50.84 3.39
C PRO A 182 43.80 -51.95 2.71
N THR A 183 44.99 -51.65 2.27
CA THR A 183 45.97 -52.63 1.75
C THR A 183 46.97 -53.01 2.81
N CYS A 184 47.02 -52.32 3.94
CA CYS A 184 47.87 -52.63 5.09
C CYS A 184 47.19 -53.56 6.08
N SER A 185 47.99 -54.31 6.85
CA SER A 185 47.53 -55.18 7.94
C SER A 185 47.57 -54.49 9.33
N CYS A 186 47.81 -53.18 9.38
CA CYS A 186 48.02 -52.43 10.63
C CYS A 186 46.76 -52.29 11.52
N GLY A 187 45.58 -52.62 11.00
CA GLY A 187 44.31 -52.43 11.75
C GLY A 187 43.93 -51.01 12.03
N CYS A 188 44.62 -50.01 11.46
CA CYS A 188 44.39 -48.57 11.69
C CYS A 188 43.07 -48.07 11.15
N LEU A 189 42.48 -48.76 10.18
CA LEU A 189 41.20 -48.39 9.55
C LEU A 189 40.18 -49.52 9.67
N PRO A 190 38.93 -49.21 10.07
CA PRO A 190 37.88 -50.23 10.21
C PRO A 190 37.30 -50.60 8.85
N GLY A 191 37.84 -51.62 8.20
CA GLY A 191 37.27 -52.20 6.98
C GLY A 191 37.19 -51.26 5.79
N ILE A 192 36.01 -51.10 5.17
CA ILE A 192 35.81 -50.26 3.96
C ILE A 192 35.57 -48.82 4.35
N VAL A 193 36.41 -47.92 3.80
CA VAL A 193 36.24 -46.48 3.96
C VAL A 193 35.56 -45.92 2.71
N THR A 194 34.49 -45.18 2.89
CA THR A 194 33.77 -44.49 1.78
C THR A 194 34.10 -43.01 1.80
N ALA A 195 34.37 -42.41 0.66
CA ALA A 195 34.58 -40.95 0.54
C ALA A 195 33.44 -40.19 1.21
N PRO A 196 33.71 -39.08 1.92
CA PRO A 196 32.70 -38.30 2.59
C PRO A 196 31.60 -37.85 1.65
N ALA A 197 30.37 -37.75 2.15
CA ALA A 197 29.26 -37.19 1.38
C ALA A 197 29.43 -35.67 1.30
N PRO A 198 29.20 -35.04 0.14
CA PRO A 198 29.14 -33.58 0.09
C PRO A 198 28.00 -33.05 0.95
N ALA A 199 28.21 -31.90 1.55
CA ALA A 199 27.18 -31.22 2.32
C ALA A 199 25.93 -30.91 1.46
N ARG A 200 24.77 -30.86 2.08
CA ARG A 200 23.49 -30.57 1.43
C ARG A 200 22.77 -29.49 2.23
N LEU A 201 22.02 -28.62 1.56
CA LEU A 201 21.28 -27.54 2.22
C LEU A 201 20.27 -28.04 3.26
N ILE A 202 19.61 -29.16 2.99
CA ILE A 202 18.76 -29.87 3.94
C ILE A 202 19.34 -31.27 4.10
N GLU A 203 19.67 -31.63 5.32
CA GLU A 203 20.22 -32.94 5.63
C GLU A 203 19.27 -34.04 5.13
N ARG A 204 19.82 -35.07 4.45
CA ARG A 204 19.05 -36.13 3.77
C ARG A 204 18.07 -35.65 2.70
N GLY A 205 18.01 -34.34 2.41
CA GLY A 205 17.17 -33.77 1.34
C GLY A 205 17.63 -34.20 -0.06
N LYS A 206 16.67 -34.34 -0.97
CA LYS A 206 16.93 -34.69 -2.39
C LYS A 206 17.14 -33.45 -3.25
N PHE A 207 16.65 -32.27 -2.84
CA PHE A 207 16.61 -31.05 -3.62
C PHE A 207 17.84 -30.18 -3.34
N GLY A 208 18.52 -29.75 -4.39
CA GLY A 208 19.71 -28.92 -4.31
C GLY A 208 19.37 -27.43 -4.06
N VAL A 209 20.43 -26.63 -3.89
CA VAL A 209 20.35 -25.17 -3.68
C VAL A 209 19.51 -24.48 -4.76
N SER A 210 19.71 -24.84 -6.04
CA SER A 210 19.00 -24.22 -7.15
C SER A 210 17.47 -24.39 -7.08
N VAL A 211 16.99 -25.56 -6.63
CA VAL A 211 15.56 -25.82 -6.45
C VAL A 211 15.00 -24.94 -5.34
N TRP A 212 15.67 -24.86 -4.18
CA TRP A 212 15.23 -24.01 -3.08
C TRP A 212 15.30 -22.51 -3.40
N THR A 213 16.32 -22.09 -4.17
CA THR A 213 16.40 -20.73 -4.71
C THR A 213 15.17 -20.40 -5.56
N SER A 214 14.80 -21.29 -6.48
CA SER A 214 13.60 -21.10 -7.33
C SER A 214 12.32 -21.10 -6.50
N VAL A 215 12.18 -22.03 -5.55
CA VAL A 215 11.02 -22.09 -4.64
C VAL A 215 10.84 -20.78 -3.84
N LEU A 216 11.92 -20.24 -3.27
CA LEU A 216 11.87 -19.01 -2.48
C LEU A 216 11.52 -17.79 -3.34
N LEU A 217 12.10 -17.69 -4.54
CA LEU A 217 11.79 -16.62 -5.49
C LEU A 217 10.34 -16.70 -5.97
N ASP A 218 9.90 -17.87 -6.40
CA ASP A 218 8.54 -18.05 -6.92
C ASP A 218 7.49 -17.72 -5.86
N LYS A 219 7.69 -18.21 -4.64
CA LYS A 219 6.74 -18.00 -3.57
C LYS A 219 6.70 -16.54 -3.08
N PHE A 220 7.85 -15.94 -2.82
CA PHE A 220 7.91 -14.66 -2.10
C PHE A 220 8.17 -13.45 -3.02
N LEU A 221 8.92 -13.61 -4.10
CA LEU A 221 9.17 -12.51 -5.04
C LEU A 221 8.07 -12.41 -6.11
N TYR A 222 7.63 -13.56 -6.65
CA TYR A 222 6.64 -13.62 -7.72
C TYR A 222 5.22 -13.91 -7.20
N GLY A 223 5.05 -14.13 -5.87
CA GLY A 223 3.75 -14.31 -5.21
C GLY A 223 2.99 -15.54 -5.69
N ARG A 224 3.69 -16.60 -6.13
CA ARG A 224 3.07 -17.82 -6.64
C ARG A 224 2.52 -18.67 -5.49
N PRO A 225 1.24 -19.13 -5.53
CA PRO A 225 0.69 -20.08 -4.56
C PRO A 225 1.45 -21.40 -4.57
N SER A 226 1.58 -22.03 -3.40
CA SER A 226 2.36 -23.27 -3.24
C SER A 226 1.91 -24.40 -4.18
N HIS A 227 0.58 -24.55 -4.41
CA HIS A 227 0.07 -25.58 -5.31
C HIS A 227 0.47 -25.34 -6.78
N ARG A 228 0.42 -24.07 -7.26
CA ARG A 228 0.84 -23.73 -8.63
C ARG A 228 2.36 -23.87 -8.81
N LEU A 229 3.13 -23.56 -7.75
CA LEU A 229 4.57 -23.78 -7.75
C LEU A 229 4.90 -25.28 -7.86
N LEU A 230 4.21 -26.13 -7.10
CA LEU A 230 4.40 -27.59 -7.16
C LEU A 230 3.97 -28.16 -8.53
N GLN A 231 2.92 -27.63 -9.12
CA GLN A 231 2.48 -28.03 -10.46
C GLN A 231 3.51 -27.65 -11.51
N ASP A 232 4.02 -26.41 -11.50
CA ASP A 232 5.05 -25.93 -12.42
C ASP A 232 6.34 -26.78 -12.32
N LEU A 233 6.76 -27.13 -11.10
CA LEU A 233 7.88 -28.06 -10.90
C LEU A 233 7.59 -29.44 -11.50
N ALA A 234 6.36 -29.96 -11.36
CA ALA A 234 5.97 -31.24 -11.91
C ALA A 234 5.94 -31.22 -13.46
N ASP A 235 5.49 -30.12 -14.06
CA ASP A 235 5.50 -29.91 -15.51
C ASP A 235 6.94 -29.90 -16.07
N HIS A 236 7.93 -29.50 -15.27
CA HIS A 236 9.36 -29.62 -15.56
C HIS A 236 9.96 -30.99 -15.14
N GLY A 237 9.15 -31.98 -14.81
CA GLY A 237 9.57 -33.32 -14.40
C GLY A 237 10.08 -33.45 -12.97
N LEU A 238 9.89 -32.43 -12.11
CA LEU A 238 10.38 -32.41 -10.74
C LEU A 238 9.22 -32.52 -9.73
N ASN A 239 8.89 -33.72 -9.34
CA ASN A 239 7.82 -33.97 -8.37
C ASN A 239 8.28 -33.69 -6.92
N MET A 240 7.60 -32.76 -6.23
CA MET A 240 7.80 -32.43 -4.82
C MET A 240 6.46 -32.51 -4.08
N ALA A 241 6.41 -33.25 -2.97
CA ALA A 241 5.22 -33.33 -2.14
C ALA A 241 5.00 -32.01 -1.36
N PRO A 242 3.73 -31.59 -1.11
CA PRO A 242 3.42 -30.39 -0.31
C PRO A 242 4.07 -30.37 1.07
N GLY A 243 4.11 -31.52 1.75
CA GLY A 243 4.79 -31.65 3.05
C GLY A 243 6.30 -31.44 2.95
N THR A 244 6.94 -31.88 1.87
CA THR A 244 8.37 -31.64 1.61
C THR A 244 8.64 -30.15 1.38
N LEU A 245 7.78 -29.47 0.63
CA LEU A 245 7.87 -28.02 0.43
C LEU A 245 7.76 -27.28 1.77
N ALA A 246 6.70 -27.54 2.53
CA ALA A 246 6.46 -26.87 3.81
C ALA A 246 7.56 -27.16 4.84
N GLY A 247 7.95 -28.43 4.98
CA GLY A 247 9.03 -28.85 5.88
C GLY A 247 10.37 -28.23 5.51
N GLY A 248 10.68 -28.18 4.22
CA GLY A 248 11.88 -27.54 3.71
C GLY A 248 11.92 -26.04 3.99
N LEU A 249 10.84 -25.32 3.70
CA LEU A 249 10.72 -23.89 4.03
C LEU A 249 10.92 -23.62 5.53
N LYS A 250 10.32 -24.46 6.38
CA LYS A 250 10.49 -24.37 7.85
C LYS A 250 11.95 -24.59 8.26
N THR A 251 12.63 -25.55 7.64
CA THR A 251 14.05 -25.84 7.91
C THR A 251 14.97 -24.72 7.45
N LEU A 252 14.62 -24.03 6.35
CA LEU A 252 15.42 -22.93 5.81
C LEU A 252 15.21 -21.61 6.57
N ALA A 253 14.07 -21.40 7.21
CA ALA A 253 13.73 -20.13 7.87
C ALA A 253 14.83 -19.63 8.84
N PRO A 254 15.40 -20.44 9.74
CA PRO A 254 16.44 -19.99 10.67
C PRO A 254 17.73 -19.50 9.99
N LEU A 255 18.00 -19.91 8.75
CA LEU A 255 19.20 -19.50 8.04
C LEU A 255 19.21 -17.98 7.76
N PHE A 256 18.06 -17.34 7.71
CA PHE A 256 17.92 -15.91 7.42
C PHE A 256 17.91 -15.02 8.66
N ALA A 257 17.85 -15.58 9.88
CA ALA A 257 17.77 -14.82 11.11
C ALA A 257 18.94 -13.82 11.32
N PRO A 258 20.23 -14.15 11.03
CA PRO A 258 21.30 -13.17 11.16
C PRO A 258 21.17 -11.99 10.18
N LEU A 259 20.64 -12.22 8.98
CA LEU A 259 20.37 -11.16 8.01
C LEU A 259 19.27 -10.22 8.50
N GLU A 260 18.20 -10.78 9.06
CA GLU A 260 17.10 -10.00 9.63
C GLU A 260 17.59 -9.09 10.76
N GLN A 261 18.42 -9.62 11.67
CA GLN A 261 19.05 -8.83 12.73
C GLN A 261 19.90 -7.69 12.17
N ALA A 262 20.70 -7.95 11.12
CA ALA A 262 21.51 -6.94 10.47
C ALA A 262 20.65 -5.88 9.77
N PHE A 263 19.51 -6.27 9.20
CA PHE A 263 18.55 -5.34 8.58
C PHE A 263 17.93 -4.41 9.61
N VAL A 264 17.49 -4.91 10.75
CA VAL A 264 16.96 -4.11 11.86
C VAL A 264 18.02 -3.15 12.38
N GLN A 265 19.26 -3.59 12.59
CA GLN A 265 20.35 -2.72 13.01
C GLN A 265 20.61 -1.60 12.00
N LYS A 266 20.64 -1.93 10.70
CA LYS A 266 20.83 -0.94 9.63
C LYS A 266 19.66 0.02 9.51
N LEU A 267 18.44 -0.47 9.70
CA LEU A 267 17.22 0.34 9.74
C LEU A 267 17.28 1.39 10.86
N ARG A 268 17.66 0.98 12.08
CA ARG A 268 17.75 1.84 13.25
C ARG A 268 18.83 2.91 13.11
N ALA A 269 19.86 2.67 12.32
CA ALA A 269 20.92 3.63 12.02
C ALA A 269 20.52 4.70 10.99
N ALA A 270 19.35 4.61 10.39
CA ALA A 270 18.85 5.60 9.45
C ALA A 270 18.25 6.80 10.18
N SER A 271 18.08 7.93 9.47
CA SER A 271 17.44 9.16 9.98
C SER A 271 16.07 9.41 9.34
N HIS A 272 15.70 8.64 8.32
CA HIS A 272 14.42 8.74 7.65
C HIS A 272 13.87 7.36 7.29
N TRP A 273 12.59 7.18 7.53
CA TRP A 273 11.85 5.95 7.23
C TRP A 273 10.53 6.28 6.54
N HIS A 274 10.20 5.51 5.53
CA HIS A 274 8.83 5.38 5.05
C HIS A 274 8.19 4.21 5.79
N ALA A 275 7.01 4.38 6.31
CA ALA A 275 6.30 3.32 7.03
C ALA A 275 4.85 3.20 6.56
N ASP A 276 4.40 1.96 6.44
CA ASP A 276 3.01 1.62 6.10
C ASP A 276 2.66 0.24 6.67
N GLU A 277 1.36 -0.09 6.78
CA GLU A 277 0.93 -1.39 7.22
C GLU A 277 -0.33 -1.86 6.48
N THR A 278 -0.41 -3.17 6.28
CA THR A 278 -1.58 -3.80 5.66
C THR A 278 -2.08 -4.96 6.48
N ARG A 279 -3.36 -5.29 6.35
CA ARG A 279 -3.93 -6.49 6.97
C ARG A 279 -3.30 -7.73 6.36
N TRP A 280 -2.98 -8.70 7.21
CA TRP A 280 -2.51 -10.03 6.83
C TRP A 280 -3.32 -11.08 7.58
N ALA A 281 -3.69 -12.18 6.95
CA ALA A 281 -4.35 -13.27 7.64
C ALA A 281 -3.31 -14.30 8.08
N VAL A 282 -3.37 -14.69 9.37
CA VAL A 282 -2.63 -15.85 9.89
C VAL A 282 -3.66 -16.80 10.49
N PHE A 283 -3.82 -17.98 9.89
CA PHE A 283 -4.90 -18.91 10.20
C PHE A 283 -4.57 -19.77 11.43
N ILE A 284 -4.34 -19.11 12.55
CA ILE A 284 -4.11 -19.71 13.88
C ILE A 284 -5.00 -19.03 14.92
N ASP A 285 -5.37 -19.77 15.94
CA ASP A 285 -6.03 -19.22 17.10
C ASP A 285 -5.00 -18.65 18.09
N VAL A 286 -5.21 -17.42 18.53
CA VAL A 286 -4.37 -16.74 19.51
C VAL A 286 -5.23 -16.35 20.70
N ALA A 287 -4.80 -16.70 21.91
CA ALA A 287 -5.53 -16.38 23.13
C ALA A 287 -5.80 -14.88 23.24
N GLY A 288 -7.06 -14.53 23.53
CA GLY A 288 -7.50 -13.14 23.66
C GLY A 288 -7.70 -12.39 22.33
N LYS A 289 -7.55 -13.05 21.18
CA LYS A 289 -7.73 -12.44 19.86
C LYS A 289 -8.88 -13.10 19.09
N VAL A 290 -9.83 -12.29 18.64
CA VAL A 290 -10.94 -12.78 17.80
C VAL A 290 -10.51 -12.75 16.33
N GLY A 291 -10.56 -13.90 15.66
CA GLY A 291 -10.25 -14.07 14.24
C GLY A 291 -8.76 -14.01 13.89
N HIS A 292 -8.48 -14.18 12.61
CA HIS A 292 -7.13 -14.41 12.07
C HIS A 292 -6.45 -13.14 11.52
N ARG A 293 -6.87 -11.96 11.96
CA ARG A 293 -6.34 -10.68 11.45
C ARG A 293 -5.04 -10.33 12.14
N TRP A 294 -3.95 -10.35 11.39
CA TRP A 294 -2.65 -9.80 11.72
C TRP A 294 -2.34 -8.62 10.81
N TYR A 295 -1.16 -8.02 10.95
CA TYR A 295 -0.71 -6.90 10.16
C TYR A 295 0.72 -7.13 9.70
N LEU A 296 0.95 -6.88 8.41
CA LEU A 296 2.28 -6.81 7.83
C LEU A 296 2.65 -5.34 7.75
N TRP A 297 3.69 -4.97 8.46
CA TRP A 297 4.26 -3.62 8.48
C TRP A 297 5.44 -3.58 7.52
N VAL A 298 5.73 -2.39 6.95
CA VAL A 298 6.96 -2.11 6.22
C VAL A 298 7.61 -0.86 6.78
N PHE A 299 8.93 -0.91 6.90
CA PHE A 299 9.80 0.22 7.20
C PHE A 299 10.86 0.27 6.12
N HIS A 300 10.91 1.35 5.35
CA HIS A 300 11.84 1.55 4.26
C HIS A 300 12.77 2.71 4.58
N SER A 301 14.07 2.47 4.60
CA SER A 301 15.12 3.48 4.67
C SER A 301 15.90 3.53 3.35
N ASN A 302 16.87 4.42 3.26
CA ASN A 302 17.75 4.51 2.09
C ASN A 302 18.60 3.25 1.82
N ALA A 303 18.71 2.34 2.80
CA ALA A 303 19.56 1.15 2.71
C ALA A 303 18.81 -0.17 2.85
N VAL A 304 17.67 -0.18 3.53
CA VAL A 304 16.94 -1.41 3.90
C VAL A 304 15.45 -1.21 3.73
N VAL A 305 14.77 -2.23 3.22
CA VAL A 305 13.32 -2.40 3.30
C VAL A 305 13.06 -3.56 4.26
N HIS A 306 12.45 -3.27 5.39
CA HIS A 306 12.18 -4.24 6.44
C HIS A 306 10.69 -4.46 6.64
N TYR A 307 10.26 -5.72 6.59
CA TYR A 307 8.88 -6.11 6.88
C TYR A 307 8.82 -6.88 8.18
N VAL A 308 7.79 -6.61 8.95
CA VAL A 308 7.51 -7.37 10.17
C VAL A 308 6.04 -7.78 10.22
N LEU A 309 5.79 -9.02 10.58
CA LEU A 309 4.45 -9.55 10.81
C LEU A 309 4.11 -9.44 12.30
N ASN A 310 3.02 -8.75 12.63
CA ASN A 310 2.58 -8.62 14.01
C ASN A 310 1.08 -8.81 14.15
N ALA A 311 0.67 -9.40 15.27
CA ALA A 311 -0.74 -9.57 15.61
C ALA A 311 -1.44 -8.25 15.95
N SER A 312 -0.67 -7.20 16.27
CA SER A 312 -1.12 -5.87 16.66
C SER A 312 -0.93 -4.83 15.57
N ARG A 313 -1.80 -3.82 15.55
CA ARG A 313 -1.66 -2.58 14.77
C ARG A 313 -1.33 -1.38 15.66
N SER A 314 -0.71 -1.61 16.82
CA SER A 314 -0.43 -0.55 17.81
C SER A 314 0.94 0.09 17.59
N ALA A 315 1.18 1.24 18.25
CA ALA A 315 2.46 1.93 18.29
C ALA A 315 3.61 1.04 18.82
N GLN A 316 3.31 0.04 19.63
CA GLN A 316 4.30 -0.88 20.18
C GLN A 316 5.12 -1.60 19.09
N VAL A 317 4.53 -1.84 17.91
CA VAL A 317 5.28 -2.42 16.78
C VAL A 317 6.36 -1.46 16.32
N ILE A 318 6.02 -0.17 16.17
CA ILE A 318 6.98 0.86 15.79
C ILE A 318 8.07 1.01 16.87
N GLU A 319 7.67 0.99 18.13
CA GLU A 319 8.59 1.05 19.29
C GLU A 319 9.59 -0.11 19.29
N SER A 320 9.15 -1.34 18.95
CA SER A 320 10.04 -2.49 18.88
C SER A 320 11.02 -2.41 17.70
N GLU A 321 10.54 -2.01 16.53
CA GLU A 321 11.37 -1.95 15.32
C GLU A 321 12.37 -0.80 15.35
N LEU A 322 11.97 0.36 15.84
CA LEU A 322 12.80 1.55 15.98
C LEU A 322 13.36 1.74 17.40
N ALA A 323 13.51 0.65 18.16
CA ALA A 323 14.03 0.69 19.52
C ALA A 323 15.41 1.36 19.56
N GLY A 324 15.60 2.33 20.48
CA GLY A 324 16.83 3.10 20.62
C GLY A 324 17.02 4.25 19.63
N VAL A 325 16.05 4.48 18.74
CA VAL A 325 16.06 5.66 17.86
C VAL A 325 15.54 6.86 18.64
N GLU A 326 16.41 7.86 18.83
CA GLU A 326 16.07 9.08 19.58
C GLU A 326 15.51 10.18 18.69
N ARG A 327 15.92 10.25 17.42
CA ARG A 327 15.53 11.29 16.46
C ARG A 327 15.47 10.79 15.03
N GLY A 328 14.64 11.44 14.23
CA GLY A 328 14.50 11.12 12.79
C GLY A 328 13.14 11.55 12.26
N ILE A 329 12.88 11.22 10.99
CA ILE A 329 11.63 11.57 10.31
C ILE A 329 10.97 10.28 9.80
N ILE A 330 9.67 10.11 10.08
CA ILE A 330 8.87 9.00 9.55
C ILE A 330 7.85 9.55 8.56
N SER A 331 7.99 9.19 7.28
CA SER A 331 6.97 9.42 6.26
C SER A 331 5.91 8.33 6.39
N CYS A 332 4.67 8.72 6.69
CA CYS A 332 3.57 7.79 6.96
C CYS A 332 2.20 8.39 6.60
N ASP A 333 1.16 7.59 6.77
CA ASP A 333 -0.22 8.08 6.78
C ASP A 333 -0.58 8.77 8.12
N ARG A 334 -1.83 9.21 8.25
CA ARG A 334 -2.32 9.88 9.47
C ARG A 334 -2.83 8.91 10.55
N TYR A 335 -2.38 7.65 10.52
CA TYR A 335 -2.82 6.65 11.49
C TYR A 335 -2.34 6.96 12.91
N SER A 336 -3.19 6.63 13.88
CA SER A 336 -2.98 7.00 15.29
C SER A 336 -1.76 6.35 15.95
N ALA A 337 -1.30 5.21 15.46
CA ALA A 337 -0.13 4.51 16.00
C ALA A 337 1.15 5.35 15.82
N TYR A 338 1.36 5.95 14.62
CA TYR A 338 2.50 6.83 14.36
C TYR A 338 2.44 8.07 15.25
N LYS A 339 1.25 8.68 15.39
CA LYS A 339 1.06 9.84 16.26
C LYS A 339 1.31 9.53 17.75
N LYS A 340 0.94 8.33 18.20
CA LYS A 340 1.24 7.87 19.56
C LYS A 340 2.75 7.70 19.73
N PHE A 341 3.41 7.05 18.78
CA PHE A 341 4.87 6.85 18.81
C PHE A 341 5.62 8.18 18.88
N ALA A 342 5.32 9.14 17.99
CA ALA A 342 5.97 10.45 17.98
C ALA A 342 5.75 11.26 19.28
N ARG A 343 4.58 11.10 19.94
CA ARG A 343 4.36 11.73 21.25
C ARG A 343 5.25 11.16 22.37
N LEU A 344 5.58 9.88 22.27
CA LEU A 344 6.49 9.21 23.23
C LEU A 344 7.97 9.45 22.90
N HIS A 345 8.27 9.82 21.66
CA HIS A 345 9.63 10.08 21.16
C HIS A 345 9.72 11.48 20.55
N PRO A 346 9.89 12.55 21.35
CA PRO A 346 9.83 13.95 20.87
C PRO A 346 10.86 14.32 19.80
N GLY A 347 11.94 13.56 19.66
CA GLY A 347 12.93 13.74 18.59
C GLY A 347 12.50 13.16 17.24
N VAL A 348 11.36 12.45 17.18
CA VAL A 348 10.84 11.87 15.95
C VAL A 348 9.75 12.77 15.37
N VAL A 349 9.95 13.21 14.14
CA VAL A 349 9.01 14.04 13.37
C VAL A 349 8.22 13.15 12.42
N LEU A 350 6.90 13.39 12.29
CA LEU A 350 6.07 12.71 11.32
C LEU A 350 5.92 13.58 10.06
N ALA A 351 6.24 13.02 8.90
CA ALA A 351 5.97 13.60 7.59
C ALA A 351 4.73 12.90 7.00
N PHE A 352 3.60 13.62 6.97
CA PHE A 352 2.35 13.05 6.46
C PHE A 352 2.24 13.12 4.94
N CYS A 353 1.68 12.07 4.35
CA CYS A 353 1.54 11.88 2.93
C CYS A 353 0.47 12.79 2.30
N TRP A 354 0.86 13.67 1.37
CA TRP A 354 -0.06 14.50 0.60
C TRP A 354 -0.96 13.71 -0.37
N ALA A 355 -0.52 12.55 -0.82
CA ALA A 355 -1.35 11.69 -1.66
C ALA A 355 -2.64 11.24 -0.94
N HIS A 356 -2.61 11.09 0.38
CA HIS A 356 -3.81 10.81 1.17
C HIS A 356 -4.75 12.01 1.26
N VAL A 357 -4.24 13.24 1.39
CA VAL A 357 -5.06 14.46 1.35
C VAL A 357 -5.71 14.61 -0.03
N ARG A 358 -4.93 14.40 -1.09
CA ARG A 358 -5.44 14.39 -2.47
C ARG A 358 -6.54 13.34 -2.67
N ARG A 359 -6.38 12.16 -2.10
CA ARG A 359 -7.39 11.09 -2.14
C ARG A 359 -8.67 11.49 -1.41
N ASP A 360 -8.57 12.11 -0.22
CA ASP A 360 -9.73 12.62 0.52
C ASP A 360 -10.53 13.63 -0.33
N LEU A 361 -9.86 14.55 -1.03
CA LEU A 361 -10.50 15.52 -1.93
C LEU A 361 -11.16 14.85 -3.13
N LEU A 362 -10.51 13.84 -3.74
CA LEU A 362 -11.10 13.10 -4.86
C LEU A 362 -12.31 12.25 -4.42
N GLU A 363 -12.25 11.64 -3.25
CA GLU A 363 -13.39 10.93 -2.66
C GLU A 363 -14.54 11.89 -2.37
N LEU A 364 -14.25 13.10 -1.89
CA LEU A 364 -15.23 14.16 -1.69
C LEU A 364 -15.90 14.57 -3.02
N ALA A 365 -15.10 14.83 -4.07
CA ALA A 365 -15.62 15.19 -5.40
C ALA A 365 -16.55 14.11 -5.99
N ASN A 366 -16.20 12.83 -5.79
CA ASN A 366 -16.98 11.71 -6.30
C ASN A 366 -18.26 11.46 -5.49
N SER A 367 -18.22 11.73 -4.19
CA SER A 367 -19.32 11.46 -3.27
C SER A 367 -20.34 12.60 -3.23
N TYR A 368 -19.89 13.85 -3.39
CA TYR A 368 -20.69 15.07 -3.30
C TYR A 368 -20.51 15.93 -4.57
N PRO A 369 -21.34 15.73 -5.62
CA PRO A 369 -21.21 16.45 -6.89
C PRO A 369 -21.17 17.98 -6.76
N ASP A 370 -21.92 18.54 -5.83
CA ASP A 370 -21.97 20.00 -5.59
C ASP A 370 -20.64 20.56 -5.04
N LEU A 371 -19.83 19.71 -4.41
CA LEU A 371 -18.49 20.07 -3.91
C LEU A 371 -17.36 19.72 -4.89
N SER A 372 -17.69 19.16 -6.06
CA SER A 372 -16.70 18.66 -7.01
C SER A 372 -15.74 19.75 -7.47
N ALA A 373 -16.25 20.92 -7.86
CA ALA A 373 -15.42 22.04 -8.31
C ALA A 373 -14.45 22.52 -7.21
N TRP A 374 -14.94 22.64 -5.97
CA TRP A 374 -14.13 23.02 -4.82
C TRP A 374 -13.04 21.97 -4.52
N ALA A 375 -13.40 20.69 -4.56
CA ALA A 375 -12.47 19.61 -4.29
C ALA A 375 -11.37 19.51 -5.37
N PHE A 376 -11.71 19.69 -6.66
CA PHE A 376 -10.72 19.73 -7.74
C PHE A 376 -9.80 20.94 -7.64
N ALA A 377 -10.29 22.11 -7.26
CA ALA A 377 -9.43 23.26 -6.97
C ALA A 377 -8.43 22.96 -5.85
N GLY A 378 -8.83 22.20 -4.83
CA GLY A 378 -7.92 21.69 -3.80
C GLY A 378 -6.87 20.72 -4.34
N VAL A 379 -7.25 19.81 -5.24
CA VAL A 379 -6.33 18.89 -5.93
C VAL A 379 -5.31 19.66 -6.77
N ASP A 380 -5.75 20.69 -7.51
CA ASP A 380 -4.88 21.52 -8.33
C ASP A 380 -3.89 22.34 -7.47
N ALA A 381 -4.34 22.84 -6.32
CA ALA A 381 -3.47 23.53 -5.36
C ALA A 381 -2.38 22.57 -4.80
N ILE A 382 -2.72 21.32 -4.49
CA ILE A 382 -1.72 20.30 -4.13
C ILE A 382 -0.77 20.04 -5.30
N GLY A 383 -1.29 19.95 -6.53
CA GLY A 383 -0.49 19.80 -7.75
C GLY A 383 0.54 20.92 -7.92
N ALA A 384 0.15 22.17 -7.62
CA ALA A 384 1.06 23.33 -7.64
C ALA A 384 2.20 23.18 -6.62
N LEU A 385 1.93 22.68 -5.39
CA LEU A 385 2.98 22.41 -4.40
C LEU A 385 3.98 21.35 -4.90
N TYR A 386 3.49 20.25 -5.50
CA TYR A 386 4.37 19.23 -6.08
C TYR A 386 5.22 19.80 -7.22
N HIS A 387 4.64 20.65 -8.07
CA HIS A 387 5.37 21.29 -9.17
C HIS A 387 6.49 22.20 -8.65
N LEU A 388 6.19 23.11 -7.72
CA LEU A 388 7.17 24.03 -7.13
C LEU A 388 8.28 23.28 -6.39
N ASN A 389 7.92 22.24 -5.62
CA ASN A 389 8.90 21.38 -4.98
C ASN A 389 9.77 20.64 -5.99
N GLY A 390 9.19 20.15 -7.10
CA GLY A 390 9.93 19.55 -8.20
C GLY A 390 10.94 20.49 -8.83
N LEU A 391 10.56 21.75 -9.11
CA LEU A 391 11.46 22.78 -9.62
C LEU A 391 12.61 23.08 -8.63
N ARG A 392 12.29 23.17 -7.33
CA ARG A 392 13.30 23.35 -6.28
C ARG A 392 14.32 22.21 -6.26
N LEU A 393 13.87 20.95 -6.35
CA LEU A 393 14.75 19.77 -6.29
C LEU A 393 15.58 19.58 -7.57
N GLN A 394 15.09 20.04 -8.72
CA GLN A 394 15.83 19.97 -9.99
C GLN A 394 16.93 21.03 -10.09
N ALA A 395 16.76 22.16 -9.41
CA ALA A 395 17.77 23.20 -9.39
C ALA A 395 19.01 22.78 -8.58
N PRO A 396 20.23 23.13 -9.04
CA PRO A 396 21.47 22.76 -8.36
C PRO A 396 21.48 23.23 -6.90
N GLU A 397 22.06 22.44 -6.02
CA GLU A 397 22.17 22.76 -4.61
C GLU A 397 22.99 24.06 -4.42
N GLY A 398 22.52 24.96 -3.54
CA GLY A 398 23.16 26.26 -3.30
C GLY A 398 22.95 27.30 -4.41
N SER A 399 22.25 26.99 -5.52
CA SER A 399 22.02 27.96 -6.59
C SER A 399 20.97 29.02 -6.22
N PRO A 400 21.07 30.26 -6.76
CA PRO A 400 20.04 31.28 -6.60
C PRO A 400 18.66 30.83 -7.11
N GLN A 401 18.64 30.02 -8.17
CA GLN A 401 17.40 29.46 -8.73
C GLN A 401 16.71 28.54 -7.71
N ARG A 402 17.48 27.67 -7.01
CA ARG A 402 16.92 26.81 -5.94
C ARG A 402 16.34 27.64 -4.79
N ALA A 403 17.02 28.73 -4.39
CA ALA A 403 16.52 29.65 -3.38
C ALA A 403 15.22 30.33 -3.82
N THR A 404 15.14 30.80 -5.06
CA THR A 404 13.92 31.40 -5.61
C THR A 404 12.74 30.43 -5.58
N HIS A 405 12.95 29.19 -6.04
CA HIS A 405 11.89 28.17 -6.01
C HIS A 405 11.50 27.77 -4.59
N HIS A 406 12.45 27.79 -3.65
CA HIS A 406 12.16 27.55 -2.24
C HIS A 406 11.24 28.64 -1.67
N THR A 407 11.55 29.91 -1.88
CA THR A 407 10.69 31.03 -1.45
C THR A 407 9.30 30.98 -2.09
N GLN A 408 9.20 30.63 -3.39
CA GLN A 408 7.91 30.45 -4.05
C GLN A 408 7.09 29.30 -3.42
N LEU A 409 7.74 28.20 -3.06
CA LEU A 409 7.12 27.09 -2.38
C LEU A 409 6.62 27.47 -0.98
N GLU A 410 7.45 28.16 -0.19
CA GLU A 410 7.07 28.66 1.14
C GLU A 410 5.84 29.55 1.06
N GLN A 411 5.83 30.50 0.11
CA GLN A 411 4.68 31.39 -0.10
C GLN A 411 3.41 30.61 -0.45
N ALA A 412 3.49 29.63 -1.37
CA ALA A 412 2.35 28.79 -1.74
C ALA A 412 1.82 27.96 -0.57
N VAL A 413 2.70 27.45 0.30
CA VAL A 413 2.32 26.74 1.53
C VAL A 413 1.63 27.68 2.51
N GLN A 414 2.15 28.91 2.71
CA GLN A 414 1.56 29.92 3.57
C GLN A 414 0.17 30.35 3.06
N ASP A 415 0.03 30.61 1.77
CA ASP A 415 -1.23 31.00 1.14
C ASP A 415 -2.29 29.91 1.33
N MET A 416 -1.91 28.63 1.16
CA MET A 416 -2.81 27.50 1.41
C MET A 416 -3.23 27.42 2.88
N ALA A 417 -2.30 27.65 3.82
CA ALA A 417 -2.59 27.67 5.26
C ALA A 417 -3.56 28.82 5.61
N GLN A 418 -3.33 30.01 5.09
CA GLN A 418 -4.18 31.18 5.33
C GLN A 418 -5.59 30.96 4.78
N ARG A 419 -5.73 30.50 3.53
CA ARG A 419 -7.03 30.20 2.91
C ARG A 419 -7.79 29.14 3.73
N ARG A 420 -7.14 28.06 4.14
CA ARG A 420 -7.73 27.05 5.02
C ARG A 420 -8.24 27.65 6.30
N THR A 421 -7.44 28.50 6.97
CA THR A 421 -7.80 29.13 8.25
C THR A 421 -9.01 30.06 8.09
N LEU A 422 -9.04 30.89 7.06
CA LEU A 422 -10.14 31.79 6.76
C LEU A 422 -11.44 31.02 6.51
N VAL A 423 -11.41 29.94 5.72
CA VAL A 423 -12.58 29.13 5.42
C VAL A 423 -13.08 28.39 6.66
N LEU A 424 -12.20 27.91 7.54
CA LEU A 424 -12.60 27.24 8.78
C LEU A 424 -13.11 28.19 9.88
N ALA A 425 -12.79 29.49 9.77
CA ALA A 425 -13.28 30.50 10.72
C ALA A 425 -14.77 30.83 10.52
N ASP A 426 -15.31 30.61 9.32
CA ASP A 426 -16.72 30.83 9.02
C ASP A 426 -17.41 29.49 8.65
N PRO A 427 -18.17 28.88 9.58
CA PRO A 427 -18.87 27.62 9.33
C PRO A 427 -19.92 27.69 8.21
N LEU A 428 -20.37 28.89 7.83
CA LEU A 428 -21.38 29.09 6.77
C LEU A 428 -20.76 29.01 5.36
N LEU A 429 -19.44 29.19 5.24
CA LEU A 429 -18.74 29.18 3.95
C LEU A 429 -18.53 27.78 3.37
N LEU A 430 -18.68 26.72 4.17
CA LEU A 430 -18.30 25.39 3.73
C LEU A 430 -19.21 24.30 4.26
N ALA A 431 -19.67 23.42 3.37
CA ALA A 431 -20.43 22.22 3.75
C ALA A 431 -19.61 21.29 4.67
N ALA A 432 -20.28 20.63 5.61
CA ALA A 432 -19.67 19.79 6.63
C ALA A 432 -18.68 18.72 6.11
N PRO A 433 -18.91 18.04 4.97
CA PRO A 433 -17.95 17.07 4.43
C PRO A 433 -16.62 17.72 4.02
N ALA A 434 -16.66 18.89 3.39
CA ALA A 434 -15.46 19.63 2.98
C ALA A 434 -14.72 20.22 4.20
N ALA A 435 -15.47 20.70 5.22
CA ALA A 435 -14.90 21.17 6.48
C ALA A 435 -14.07 20.08 7.18
N LYS A 436 -14.52 18.81 7.17
CA LYS A 436 -13.76 17.68 7.74
C LYS A 436 -12.38 17.50 7.07
N VAL A 437 -12.31 17.65 5.76
CA VAL A 437 -11.02 17.56 5.04
C VAL A 437 -10.09 18.68 5.48
N LEU A 438 -10.57 19.93 5.53
CA LEU A 438 -9.76 21.07 5.97
C LEU A 438 -9.37 20.98 7.45
N GLN A 439 -10.24 20.51 8.33
CA GLN A 439 -9.92 20.27 9.74
C GLN A 439 -8.84 19.22 9.88
N SER A 440 -8.93 18.11 9.12
CA SER A 440 -7.89 17.10 9.09
C SER A 440 -6.56 17.68 8.59
N MET A 441 -6.56 18.50 7.55
CA MET A 441 -5.36 19.21 7.09
C MET A 441 -4.80 20.15 8.18
N ALA A 442 -5.66 20.87 8.90
CA ALA A 442 -5.23 21.80 9.95
C ALA A 442 -4.51 21.06 11.08
N VAL A 443 -5.10 19.97 11.56
CA VAL A 443 -4.52 19.14 12.66
C VAL A 443 -3.17 18.53 12.26
N HIS A 444 -2.98 18.19 10.98
CA HIS A 444 -1.77 17.52 10.50
C HIS A 444 -0.81 18.45 9.74
N TRP A 445 -1.05 19.77 9.77
CA TRP A 445 -0.33 20.73 8.93
C TRP A 445 1.19 20.70 9.10
N GLY A 446 1.67 20.69 10.34
CA GLY A 446 3.11 20.64 10.60
C GLY A 446 3.79 19.41 9.97
N GLY A 447 3.13 18.23 10.05
CA GLY A 447 3.63 17.02 9.38
C GLY A 447 3.48 17.04 7.87
N LEU A 448 2.47 17.73 7.33
CA LEU A 448 2.30 17.89 5.88
C LEU A 448 3.34 18.82 5.26
N THR A 449 3.97 19.70 6.04
CA THR A 449 4.91 20.72 5.55
C THR A 449 6.38 20.43 5.87
N VAL A 450 6.70 19.29 6.48
CA VAL A 450 8.07 18.86 6.82
C VAL A 450 9.03 18.95 5.62
N PHE A 451 8.56 18.65 4.41
CA PHE A 451 9.37 18.71 3.19
C PHE A 451 9.88 20.12 2.85
N VAL A 452 9.27 21.16 3.39
CA VAL A 452 9.72 22.56 3.16
C VAL A 452 11.10 22.76 3.77
N ASP A 453 11.24 22.43 5.07
CA ASP A 453 12.48 22.57 5.83
C ASP A 453 13.47 21.43 5.55
N HIS A 454 12.95 20.26 5.13
CA HIS A 454 13.72 19.06 4.85
C HIS A 454 13.55 18.63 3.39
N PRO A 455 14.28 19.24 2.44
CA PRO A 455 14.12 18.98 0.99
C PRO A 455 14.30 17.53 0.55
N TRP A 456 15.03 16.72 1.33
CA TRP A 456 15.23 15.29 1.06
C TRP A 456 14.05 14.42 1.48
N ILE A 457 13.08 14.97 2.23
CA ILE A 457 11.86 14.27 2.61
C ILE A 457 10.82 14.44 1.50
N PRO A 458 10.30 13.36 0.91
CA PRO A 458 9.27 13.45 -0.11
C PRO A 458 7.94 13.93 0.48
N MET A 459 7.12 14.55 -0.37
CA MET A 459 5.77 15.00 -0.01
C MET A 459 4.77 13.84 0.19
N ASP A 460 5.12 12.65 -0.24
CA ASP A 460 4.25 11.47 -0.16
C ASP A 460 4.97 10.25 0.42
N ASN A 461 4.18 9.22 0.70
CA ASN A 461 4.65 7.92 1.19
C ASN A 461 4.53 6.83 0.13
N ASN A 462 4.55 7.19 -1.16
CA ASN A 462 4.38 6.25 -2.28
C ASN A 462 5.44 5.14 -2.28
N THR A 463 6.60 5.38 -1.70
CA THR A 463 7.67 4.39 -1.53
C THR A 463 7.16 3.19 -0.72
N ALA A 464 6.67 3.40 0.50
CA ALA A 464 6.14 2.31 1.33
C ALA A 464 4.87 1.69 0.71
N GLU A 465 3.98 2.50 0.11
CA GLU A 465 2.80 1.97 -0.61
C GLU A 465 3.22 1.07 -1.79
N SER A 466 4.28 1.43 -2.52
CA SER A 466 4.82 0.62 -3.62
C SER A 466 5.40 -0.70 -3.12
N ASP A 467 6.13 -0.66 -2.01
CA ASP A 467 6.69 -1.86 -1.39
C ASP A 467 5.59 -2.82 -0.93
N MET A 468 4.47 -2.29 -0.42
CA MET A 468 3.32 -3.11 -0.02
C MET A 468 2.60 -3.80 -1.19
N ARG A 469 2.77 -3.34 -2.45
CA ARG A 469 2.06 -3.92 -3.61
C ARG A 469 2.39 -5.40 -3.82
N GLY A 470 3.68 -5.78 -3.71
CA GLY A 470 4.12 -7.16 -3.88
C GLY A 470 3.45 -8.11 -2.88
N PRO A 471 3.60 -7.89 -1.56
CA PRO A 471 2.92 -8.66 -0.53
C PRO A 471 1.38 -8.69 -0.66
N VAL A 472 0.75 -7.55 -1.00
CA VAL A 472 -0.71 -7.47 -1.19
C VAL A 472 -1.18 -8.30 -2.37
N VAL A 473 -0.46 -8.33 -3.49
CA VAL A 473 -0.76 -9.20 -4.63
C VAL A 473 -0.58 -10.66 -4.24
N GLY A 474 0.53 -11.00 -3.58
CA GLY A 474 0.77 -12.34 -3.05
C GLY A 474 -0.36 -12.80 -2.12
N ARG A 475 -0.77 -11.95 -1.17
CA ARG A 475 -1.91 -12.23 -0.30
C ARG A 475 -3.21 -12.49 -1.07
N LYS A 476 -3.49 -11.78 -2.16
CA LYS A 476 -4.65 -12.03 -3.00
C LYS A 476 -4.59 -13.40 -3.68
N ASN A 477 -3.37 -13.90 -3.95
CA ASN A 477 -3.17 -15.20 -4.59
C ASN A 477 -3.30 -16.39 -3.61
N PHE A 478 -2.90 -16.23 -2.34
CA PHE A 478 -2.84 -17.31 -1.35
C PHE A 478 -3.45 -16.97 0.01
N TYR A 479 -4.20 -15.87 0.13
CA TYR A 479 -5.03 -15.43 1.27
C TYR A 479 -4.30 -15.10 2.58
N GLY A 480 -3.06 -15.54 2.79
CA GLY A 480 -2.31 -15.30 4.02
C GLY A 480 -1.37 -16.45 4.37
N SER A 481 -1.14 -16.64 5.65
CA SER A 481 -0.21 -17.66 6.21
C SER A 481 -0.95 -18.67 7.05
N ALA A 482 -0.66 -19.96 6.85
CA ALA A 482 -1.29 -21.04 7.61
C ALA A 482 -0.75 -21.16 9.05
N SER A 483 0.38 -20.54 9.36
CA SER A 483 1.02 -20.57 10.67
C SER A 483 1.82 -19.29 10.89
N GLN A 484 2.15 -18.99 12.13
CA GLN A 484 2.96 -17.83 12.51
C GLN A 484 4.34 -17.88 11.84
N TRP A 485 5.08 -18.98 11.98
CA TRP A 485 6.41 -19.12 11.37
C TRP A 485 6.41 -18.92 9.86
N SER A 486 5.34 -19.34 9.16
CA SER A 486 5.25 -19.13 7.70
C SER A 486 4.98 -17.68 7.31
N GLY A 487 4.30 -16.94 8.18
CA GLY A 487 4.10 -15.52 8.03
C GLY A 487 5.34 -14.71 8.36
N GLU A 488 6.06 -15.08 9.40
CA GLU A 488 7.37 -14.51 9.75
C GLU A 488 8.38 -14.75 8.64
N LEU A 489 8.49 -15.97 8.12
CA LEU A 489 9.33 -16.25 6.95
C LEU A 489 8.94 -15.41 5.75
N ALA A 490 7.65 -15.19 5.52
CA ALA A 490 7.21 -14.31 4.42
C ALA A 490 7.70 -12.87 4.62
N ALA A 491 7.60 -12.31 5.83
CA ALA A 491 8.09 -10.98 6.16
C ALA A 491 9.61 -10.88 5.96
N THR A 492 10.38 -11.86 6.47
CA THR A 492 11.84 -11.94 6.28
C THR A 492 12.22 -12.01 4.80
N MET A 493 11.52 -12.85 4.01
CA MET A 493 11.79 -12.97 2.58
C MET A 493 11.40 -11.71 1.79
N TYR A 494 10.31 -11.04 2.15
CA TYR A 494 9.99 -9.74 1.54
C TYR A 494 11.05 -8.69 1.89
N SER A 495 11.51 -8.63 3.14
CA SER A 495 12.60 -7.74 3.56
C SER A 495 13.85 -7.96 2.70
N LEU A 496 14.26 -9.21 2.57
CA LEU A 496 15.40 -9.60 1.77
C LEU A 496 15.23 -9.20 0.30
N MET A 497 14.14 -9.64 -0.34
CA MET A 497 13.94 -9.43 -1.78
C MET A 497 13.81 -7.96 -2.15
N MET A 498 13.12 -7.16 -1.31
CA MET A 498 12.97 -5.73 -1.58
C MET A 498 14.26 -4.96 -1.30
N THR A 499 15.02 -5.33 -0.26
CA THR A 499 16.35 -4.76 -0.03
C THR A 499 17.31 -5.07 -1.19
N LEU A 500 17.32 -6.29 -1.71
CA LEU A 500 18.14 -6.64 -2.89
C LEU A 500 17.73 -5.80 -4.11
N ARG A 501 16.43 -5.60 -4.33
CA ARG A 501 15.93 -4.74 -5.42
C ARG A 501 16.33 -3.27 -5.24
N LEU A 502 16.27 -2.75 -4.03
CA LEU A 502 16.71 -1.39 -3.70
C LEU A 502 18.19 -1.18 -4.16
N TRP A 503 19.04 -2.18 -3.95
CA TRP A 503 20.45 -2.17 -4.35
C TRP A 503 20.70 -2.65 -5.78
N LYS A 504 19.65 -2.96 -6.55
CA LYS A 504 19.72 -3.50 -7.91
C LYS A 504 20.52 -4.81 -8.00
N ILE A 505 20.53 -5.59 -6.93
CA ILE A 505 21.13 -6.91 -6.86
C ILE A 505 20.18 -7.94 -7.48
N ASN A 506 20.72 -8.91 -8.23
CA ASN A 506 19.94 -10.01 -8.77
C ASN A 506 19.58 -11.00 -7.63
N PRO A 507 18.29 -11.13 -7.27
CA PRO A 507 17.91 -11.97 -6.13
C PRO A 507 18.24 -13.45 -6.34
N ARG A 508 18.25 -13.94 -7.60
CA ARG A 508 18.56 -15.33 -7.92
C ARG A 508 20.05 -15.62 -7.69
N THR A 509 20.93 -14.76 -8.19
CA THR A 509 22.38 -14.87 -8.01
C THR A 509 22.73 -14.81 -6.53
N TRP A 510 22.19 -13.81 -5.83
CA TRP A 510 22.46 -13.58 -4.43
C TRP A 510 21.98 -14.75 -3.55
N LEU A 511 20.72 -15.18 -3.74
CA LEU A 511 20.12 -16.23 -2.93
C LEU A 511 20.83 -17.59 -3.16
N GLY A 512 21.19 -17.89 -4.39
CA GLY A 512 21.99 -19.08 -4.71
C GLY A 512 23.34 -19.08 -3.99
N ALA A 513 24.06 -17.93 -4.00
CA ALA A 513 25.34 -17.78 -3.31
C ALA A 513 25.17 -17.88 -1.78
N TYR A 514 24.15 -17.23 -1.21
CA TYR A 514 23.90 -17.30 0.24
C TYR A 514 23.57 -18.72 0.72
N LEU A 515 22.66 -19.40 0.02
CA LEU A 515 22.29 -20.77 0.35
C LEU A 515 23.46 -21.75 0.16
N GLN A 516 24.33 -21.51 -0.84
CA GLN A 516 25.56 -22.31 -0.99
C GLN A 516 26.51 -22.07 0.19
N ALA A 517 26.71 -20.83 0.62
CA ALA A 517 27.53 -20.52 1.79
C ALA A 517 26.96 -21.15 3.07
N CYS A 518 25.62 -21.25 3.20
CA CYS A 518 24.99 -22.01 4.29
C CYS A 518 25.32 -23.52 4.22
N VAL A 519 25.34 -24.10 3.02
CA VAL A 519 25.77 -25.51 2.82
C VAL A 519 27.21 -25.69 3.26
N ASP A 520 28.10 -24.80 2.84
CA ASP A 520 29.54 -24.86 3.12
C ASP A 520 29.84 -24.65 4.62
N ASN A 521 28.93 -23.96 5.34
CA ASN A 521 28.97 -23.77 6.80
C ASN A 521 28.17 -24.84 7.57
N GLY A 522 27.97 -26.00 7.02
CA GLY A 522 27.31 -27.13 7.71
C GLY A 522 25.83 -26.90 7.99
N ASN A 523 25.09 -26.37 7.04
CA ASN A 523 23.65 -26.07 7.08
C ASN A 523 23.26 -25.02 8.13
N ARG A 524 24.15 -24.08 8.39
CA ARG A 524 23.96 -22.92 9.26
C ARG A 524 24.22 -21.66 8.47
N ALA A 525 23.66 -20.54 8.91
CA ALA A 525 24.02 -19.26 8.38
C ALA A 525 25.55 -19.05 8.41
N PRO A 526 26.15 -18.38 7.41
CA PRO A 526 27.57 -18.06 7.43
C PRO A 526 27.96 -17.33 8.71
N ASN A 527 29.13 -17.65 9.28
CA ASN A 527 29.66 -16.97 10.46
C ASN A 527 29.91 -15.49 10.20
N ASP A 528 30.37 -15.17 9.00
CA ASP A 528 30.46 -13.79 8.49
C ASP A 528 29.40 -13.59 7.42
N ILE A 529 28.41 -12.71 7.71
CA ILE A 529 27.35 -12.33 6.77
C ILE A 529 27.65 -11.05 6.01
N ALA A 530 28.72 -10.33 6.34
CA ALA A 530 29.07 -9.05 5.69
C ALA A 530 29.14 -9.16 4.15
N PRO A 531 29.68 -10.25 3.56
CA PRO A 531 29.65 -10.46 2.11
C PRO A 531 28.25 -10.54 1.49
N PHE A 532 27.21 -10.73 2.28
CA PHE A 532 25.82 -10.83 1.84
C PHE A 532 24.99 -9.59 2.16
N LEU A 533 25.55 -8.60 2.87
CA LEU A 533 24.87 -7.35 3.20
C LEU A 533 25.17 -6.30 2.11
N PRO A 534 24.17 -5.80 1.36
CA PRO A 534 24.40 -4.91 0.22
C PRO A 534 25.27 -3.68 0.55
N TRP A 535 25.11 -3.13 1.74
CA TRP A 535 25.86 -1.94 2.22
C TRP A 535 27.27 -2.25 2.72
N ALA A 536 27.63 -3.53 2.88
CA ALA A 536 28.95 -3.97 3.31
C ALA A 536 29.76 -4.62 2.20
N MET A 537 29.11 -4.95 1.05
CA MET A 537 29.78 -5.56 -0.10
C MET A 537 30.83 -4.65 -0.71
N GLN A 538 31.95 -5.23 -1.09
CA GLN A 538 32.96 -4.56 -1.92
C GLN A 538 32.44 -4.34 -3.35
N ALA A 539 32.91 -3.29 -4.03
CA ALA A 539 32.42 -2.92 -5.35
C ALA A 539 32.48 -4.06 -6.40
N PRO A 540 33.56 -4.88 -6.50
CA PRO A 540 33.60 -6.01 -7.43
C PRO A 540 32.53 -7.08 -7.10
N GLN A 541 32.34 -7.37 -5.82
CA GLN A 541 31.34 -8.33 -5.36
C GLN A 541 29.92 -7.83 -5.66
N LEU A 542 29.63 -6.55 -5.39
CA LEU A 542 28.35 -5.94 -5.71
C LEU A 542 28.07 -5.99 -7.22
N ALA A 543 29.08 -5.75 -8.06
CA ALA A 543 28.95 -5.87 -9.50
C ALA A 543 28.64 -7.32 -9.93
N ALA A 544 29.33 -8.31 -9.36
CA ALA A 544 29.05 -9.72 -9.60
C ALA A 544 27.63 -10.13 -9.18
N MET A 545 27.15 -9.63 -8.05
CA MET A 545 25.79 -9.91 -7.57
C MET A 545 24.70 -9.20 -8.37
N ARG A 546 25.03 -8.18 -9.15
CA ARG A 546 24.11 -7.51 -10.08
C ARG A 546 23.99 -8.25 -11.41
N ALA A 547 24.98 -9.04 -11.76
CA ALA A 547 24.96 -9.83 -12.99
C ALA A 547 23.89 -10.93 -12.95
N CYS A 548 23.48 -11.40 -14.11
CA CYS A 548 22.71 -12.62 -14.23
C CYS A 548 23.53 -13.81 -13.71
N ALA A 549 22.87 -14.78 -13.06
CA ALA A 549 23.54 -16.02 -12.69
C ALA A 549 24.12 -16.65 -13.97
N PRO A 550 25.41 -17.05 -13.97
CA PRO A 550 25.97 -17.72 -15.13
C PRO A 550 25.13 -18.96 -15.45
N ALA A 551 24.87 -19.19 -16.73
CA ALA A 551 24.29 -20.44 -17.18
C ALA A 551 25.16 -21.56 -16.59
N HIS A 552 24.55 -22.59 -15.99
CA HIS A 552 25.30 -23.74 -15.56
C HIS A 552 25.96 -24.33 -16.80
N THR A 553 27.25 -24.05 -16.98
CA THR A 553 28.07 -24.77 -17.95
C THR A 553 27.94 -26.25 -17.58
N HIS A 554 27.28 -27.01 -18.44
CA HIS A 554 27.44 -28.47 -18.41
C HIS A 554 28.93 -28.73 -18.40
N VAL A 555 29.43 -29.35 -17.36
CA VAL A 555 30.74 -29.98 -17.40
C VAL A 555 30.57 -31.14 -18.40
N GLU A 556 30.74 -30.82 -19.68
CA GLU A 556 31.01 -31.82 -20.70
C GLU A 556 32.36 -32.42 -20.39
N GLY A 557 32.42 -33.75 -20.34
CA GLY A 557 33.64 -34.48 -20.45
C GLY A 557 34.31 -34.80 -19.11
N ILE A 558 33.88 -35.87 -18.45
CA ILE A 558 34.84 -36.86 -18.03
C ILE A 558 34.67 -37.99 -19.03
N ASP A 559 35.58 -37.96 -20.02
CA ASP A 559 35.80 -39.04 -20.97
C ASP A 559 35.93 -40.36 -20.20
N SER A 560 35.20 -41.35 -20.67
CA SER A 560 35.35 -42.73 -20.32
C SER A 560 36.59 -43.27 -21.06
N SER A 561 37.70 -43.38 -20.38
CA SER A 561 38.77 -44.32 -20.71
C SER A 561 39.07 -45.22 -19.50
#